data_be1f237fe780cf714ef1a4cea6adfbf3
#
_entry.id   be1f237fe780cf714ef1a4cea6adfbf3
#
_cell.length_a   1.000
_cell.length_b   1.000
_cell.length_c   1.000
_cell.angle_alpha   90.00
_cell.angle_beta   90.00
_cell.angle_gamma   90.00
#
_symmetry.space_group_name_H-M   'P 1'
#
loop_
_entity.id
_entity.type
_entity.pdbx_description
1 polymer ?
#
loop_
_entity_poly.entity_id
_entity_poly.type
_entity_poly.pdbx_seq_one_letter_code
_entity_poly.pdbx_strand_id
1 'polypeptide(L)'
;ADIRREYEDELFTLERRLEELAAYAMGDTPINLDSPDDRSKLFYSCRVRNKNRWAGIFNLGHEIRGAGKKPKRRTRMKKQDFKRHVVNETTVLYKTVGSQCTDCGGKGRYTARKKDGTLGKAIRVCKPCEGAGVRYTSTGQVAGFKLVPRDPYDVASAGFKTDKETLESMFTSLRGEAR
;
A
#
# COMPACT_ATOMS: atom_id res chain seq x y z
N ALA A 1 5.23 -2.53 -38.31
CA ALA A 1 5.82 -3.57 -37.41
C ALA A 1 6.78 -2.92 -36.40
N ASP A 2 7.56 -1.90 -36.80
CA ASP A 2 8.56 -1.26 -35.95
C ASP A 2 7.94 -0.42 -34.82
N ILE A 3 6.94 0.38 -35.11
CA ILE A 3 6.31 1.28 -34.13
C ILE A 3 5.77 0.53 -32.90
N ARG A 4 5.14 -0.64 -33.11
CA ARG A 4 4.62 -1.44 -32.01
C ARG A 4 5.74 -1.95 -31.11
N ARG A 5 6.85 -2.37 -31.70
CA ARG A 5 8.01 -2.87 -30.97
C ARG A 5 8.70 -1.76 -30.18
N GLU A 6 8.81 -0.56 -30.74
CA GLU A 6 9.33 0.61 -30.03
C GLU A 6 8.49 0.95 -28.78
N TYR A 7 7.15 0.92 -28.90
CA TYR A 7 6.27 1.13 -27.74
C TYR A 7 6.38 0.03 -26.68
N GLU A 8 6.52 -1.24 -27.12
CA GLU A 8 6.69 -2.37 -26.19
C GLU A 8 8.03 -2.25 -25.43
N ASP A 9 9.10 -1.84 -26.09
CA ASP A 9 10.42 -1.62 -25.47
C ASP A 9 10.42 -0.42 -24.52
N GLU A 10 9.74 0.67 -24.88
CA GLU A 10 9.58 1.84 -24.02
C GLU A 10 8.76 1.50 -22.78
N LEU A 11 7.63 0.80 -22.94
CA LEU A 11 6.77 0.35 -21.84
C LEU A 11 7.57 -0.52 -20.85
N PHE A 12 8.29 -1.52 -21.36
CA PHE A 12 9.12 -2.39 -20.53
C PHE A 12 10.18 -1.60 -19.74
N THR A 13 10.78 -0.59 -20.37
CA THR A 13 11.78 0.27 -19.73
C THR A 13 11.16 1.11 -18.60
N LEU A 14 9.95 1.64 -18.82
CA LEU A 14 9.22 2.42 -17.83
C LEU A 14 8.74 1.54 -16.66
N GLU A 15 8.22 0.35 -16.93
CA GLU A 15 7.82 -0.61 -15.91
C GLU A 15 8.99 -0.98 -15.01
N ARG A 16 10.12 -1.34 -15.58
CA ARG A 16 11.33 -1.65 -14.82
C ARG A 16 11.78 -0.47 -13.95
N ARG A 17 11.73 0.74 -14.49
CA ARG A 17 12.07 1.95 -13.74
C ARG A 17 11.12 2.20 -12.56
N LEU A 18 9.84 1.95 -12.75
CA LEU A 18 8.85 2.06 -11.67
C LEU A 18 9.09 1.02 -10.57
N GLU A 19 9.41 -0.22 -10.93
CA GLU A 19 9.75 -1.27 -9.97
C GLU A 19 11.00 -0.94 -9.17
N GLU A 20 12.06 -0.43 -9.81
CA GLU A 20 13.29 0.02 -9.15
C GLU A 20 13.01 1.15 -8.14
N LEU A 21 12.20 2.15 -8.53
CA LEU A 21 11.81 3.25 -7.65
C LEU A 21 10.92 2.77 -6.48
N ALA A 22 10.01 1.85 -6.73
CA ALA A 22 9.17 1.27 -5.70
C ALA A 22 10.00 0.46 -4.69
N ALA A 23 10.93 -0.36 -5.16
CA ALA A 23 11.84 -1.12 -4.31
C ALA A 23 12.74 -0.19 -3.47
N TYR A 24 13.27 0.87 -4.08
CA TYR A 24 14.04 1.87 -3.35
C TYR A 24 13.23 2.56 -2.26
N ALA A 25 11.96 2.89 -2.54
CA ALA A 25 11.09 3.59 -1.61
C ALA A 25 10.57 2.70 -0.48
N MET A 26 10.30 1.41 -0.75
CA MET A 26 9.65 0.49 0.19
C MET A 26 10.62 -0.42 0.93
N GLY A 27 11.84 -0.62 0.41
CA GLY A 27 12.76 -1.67 0.86
C GLY A 27 12.33 -3.03 0.32
N ASP A 28 12.63 -4.10 1.08
CA ASP A 28 12.42 -5.48 0.61
C ASP A 28 10.96 -5.95 0.69
N THR A 29 10.03 -5.13 1.22
CA THR A 29 8.61 -5.51 1.23
C THR A 29 8.08 -5.57 -0.21
N PRO A 30 7.57 -6.72 -0.67
CA PRO A 30 6.96 -6.81 -1.99
C PRO A 30 5.79 -5.84 -2.10
N ILE A 31 5.70 -5.16 -3.24
CA ILE A 31 4.63 -4.25 -3.56
C ILE A 31 4.05 -4.58 -4.94
N ASN A 32 2.73 -4.60 -5.03
CA ASN A 32 2.03 -4.79 -6.29
C ASN A 32 1.52 -3.44 -6.79
N LEU A 33 2.14 -2.90 -7.83
CA LEU A 33 1.77 -1.59 -8.40
C LEU A 33 0.39 -1.59 -9.09
N ASP A 34 -0.17 -2.76 -9.42
CA ASP A 34 -1.53 -2.87 -9.93
C ASP A 34 -2.58 -2.76 -8.81
N SER A 35 -2.19 -3.01 -7.56
CA SER A 35 -3.06 -2.90 -6.41
C SER A 35 -3.23 -1.45 -5.97
N PRO A 36 -4.47 -0.90 -5.92
CA PRO A 36 -4.72 0.43 -5.38
C PRO A 36 -4.29 0.59 -3.91
N ASP A 37 -4.40 -0.47 -3.11
CA ASP A 37 -3.95 -0.50 -1.72
C ASP A 37 -2.43 -0.31 -1.62
N ASP A 38 -1.67 -1.04 -2.43
CA ASP A 38 -0.21 -0.96 -2.41
C ASP A 38 0.28 0.36 -3.03
N ARG A 39 -0.37 0.87 -4.07
CA ARG A 39 -0.10 2.22 -4.57
C ARG A 39 -0.34 3.27 -3.49
N SER A 40 -1.45 3.17 -2.75
CA SER A 40 -1.73 4.08 -1.64
C SER A 40 -0.62 4.04 -0.58
N LYS A 41 -0.14 2.86 -0.22
CA LYS A 41 0.99 2.70 0.72
C LYS A 41 2.27 3.34 0.20
N LEU A 42 2.59 3.11 -1.09
CA LEU A 42 3.80 3.65 -1.72
C LEU A 42 3.78 5.18 -1.78
N PHE A 43 2.67 5.77 -2.21
CA PHE A 43 2.60 7.22 -2.39
C PHE A 43 2.49 7.97 -1.06
N TYR A 44 1.64 7.50 -0.14
CA TYR A 44 1.33 8.23 1.09
C TYR A 44 2.06 7.72 2.33
N SER A 45 2.93 6.71 2.19
CA SER A 45 3.77 6.19 3.29
C SER A 45 2.98 5.74 4.52
N CYS A 46 1.75 5.30 4.34
CA CYS A 46 0.89 4.87 5.41
C CYS A 46 0.00 3.69 5.01
N ARG A 47 -0.49 2.99 6.00
CA ARG A 47 -1.46 1.90 5.84
C ARG A 47 -2.64 2.08 6.77
N VAL A 48 -3.78 1.55 6.37
CA VAL A 48 -4.99 1.47 7.19
C VAL A 48 -4.77 0.48 8.34
N ARG A 49 -5.11 0.90 9.57
CA ARG A 49 -5.01 0.07 10.78
C ARG A 49 -6.12 -0.97 10.86
N ASN A 50 -7.34 -0.54 10.62
CA ASN A 50 -8.53 -1.37 10.74
C ASN A 50 -9.44 -1.15 9.53
N LYS A 51 -9.62 -2.19 8.72
CA LYS A 51 -10.42 -2.13 7.49
C LYS A 51 -11.90 -1.78 7.73
N ASN A 52 -12.47 -2.28 8.83
CA ASN A 52 -13.90 -2.03 9.13
C ASN A 52 -14.14 -0.57 9.55
N ARG A 53 -13.26 -0.01 10.37
CA ARG A 53 -13.33 1.41 10.75
C ARG A 53 -13.06 2.31 9.56
N TRP A 54 -12.09 1.94 8.73
CA TRP A 54 -11.79 2.66 7.50
C TRP A 54 -12.96 2.69 6.53
N ALA A 55 -13.71 1.61 6.39
CA ALA A 55 -14.91 1.59 5.56
C ALA A 55 -15.94 2.65 6.01
N GLY A 56 -16.08 2.88 7.32
CA GLY A 56 -16.90 3.98 7.85
C GLY A 56 -16.39 5.36 7.45
N ILE A 57 -15.07 5.57 7.50
CA ILE A 57 -14.44 6.84 7.08
C ILE A 57 -14.62 7.05 5.57
N PHE A 58 -14.39 6.02 4.78
CA PHE A 58 -14.58 6.05 3.33
C PHE A 58 -16.02 6.44 2.95
N ASN A 59 -17.02 5.80 3.54
CA ASN A 59 -18.43 6.11 3.31
C ASN A 59 -18.76 7.55 3.72
N LEU A 60 -18.27 8.00 4.88
CA LEU A 60 -18.44 9.37 5.34
C LEU A 60 -17.80 10.39 4.38
N GLY A 61 -16.60 10.11 3.86
CA GLY A 61 -15.93 10.94 2.87
C GLY A 61 -16.72 11.05 1.57
N HIS A 62 -17.34 9.96 1.12
CA HIS A 62 -18.23 9.95 -0.04
C HIS A 62 -19.49 10.78 0.18
N GLU A 63 -20.11 10.68 1.35
CA GLU A 63 -21.28 11.48 1.70
C GLU A 63 -20.97 12.97 1.71
N ILE A 64 -19.83 13.36 2.28
CA ILE A 64 -19.40 14.77 2.35
C ILE A 64 -19.13 15.34 0.95
N ARG A 65 -18.52 14.57 0.06
CA ARG A 65 -18.27 14.99 -1.33
C ARG A 65 -19.51 15.06 -2.19
N GLY A 66 -20.58 14.37 -1.81
CA GLY A 66 -21.78 14.26 -2.63
C GLY A 66 -21.54 13.42 -3.90
N ALA A 67 -20.84 12.31 -3.77
CA ALA A 67 -20.49 11.42 -4.87
C ALA A 67 -21.72 10.95 -5.64
N GLY A 68 -21.90 11.43 -6.87
CA GLY A 68 -22.79 10.88 -7.91
C GLY A 68 -24.27 11.19 -7.86
N LYS A 69 -24.83 11.63 -6.74
CA LYS A 69 -26.25 12.09 -6.62
C LYS A 69 -26.33 13.08 -5.47
N LYS A 70 -27.31 14.00 -5.50
CA LYS A 70 -27.52 15.01 -4.45
C LYS A 70 -27.26 14.42 -3.07
N PRO A 71 -26.37 15.00 -2.23
CA PRO A 71 -26.02 14.42 -0.95
C PRO A 71 -27.26 14.21 -0.12
N LYS A 72 -27.52 12.97 0.29
CA LYS A 72 -28.68 12.59 1.11
C LYS A 72 -28.64 13.25 2.50
N ARG A 73 -27.44 13.70 2.91
CA ARG A 73 -27.23 14.31 4.22
C ARG A 73 -26.17 15.41 4.11
N ARG A 74 -26.51 16.61 4.55
CA ARG A 74 -25.52 17.69 4.76
C ARG A 74 -24.68 17.34 5.97
N THR A 75 -23.51 16.78 5.80
CA THR A 75 -22.59 16.52 6.89
C THR A 75 -21.97 17.86 7.30
N ARG A 76 -22.12 18.21 8.58
CA ARG A 76 -21.52 19.42 9.17
C ARG A 76 -20.06 19.22 9.59
N MET A 77 -19.47 18.08 9.29
CA MET A 77 -18.08 17.77 9.66
C MET A 77 -17.11 18.68 8.92
N LYS A 78 -16.24 19.36 9.68
CA LYS A 78 -15.19 20.20 9.12
C LYS A 78 -14.05 19.34 8.55
N LYS A 79 -13.32 19.84 7.55
CA LYS A 79 -12.15 19.17 6.96
C LYS A 79 -11.12 18.72 8.02
N GLN A 80 -10.88 19.55 9.03
CA GLN A 80 -9.94 19.24 10.11
C GLN A 80 -10.38 18.05 10.96
N ASP A 81 -11.67 17.93 11.26
CA ASP A 81 -12.20 16.82 12.04
C ASP A 81 -12.15 15.52 11.23
N PHE A 82 -12.51 15.58 9.92
CA PHE A 82 -12.37 14.44 9.03
C PHE A 82 -10.91 13.99 8.92
N LYS A 83 -9.97 14.92 8.72
CA LYS A 83 -8.52 14.63 8.70
C LYS A 83 -8.08 13.91 9.97
N ARG A 84 -8.60 14.31 11.15
CA ARG A 84 -8.27 13.67 12.42
C ARG A 84 -8.75 12.21 12.45
N HIS A 85 -9.96 11.91 11.96
CA HIS A 85 -10.44 10.53 11.82
C HIS A 85 -9.55 9.69 10.91
N VAL A 86 -9.16 10.24 9.75
CA VAL A 86 -8.24 9.57 8.80
C VAL A 86 -6.91 9.27 9.46
N VAL A 87 -6.29 10.24 10.13
CA VAL A 87 -5.00 10.07 10.82
C VAL A 87 -5.08 9.02 11.92
N ASN A 88 -6.16 8.97 12.68
CA ASN A 88 -6.33 7.99 13.76
C ASN A 88 -6.44 6.55 13.25
N GLU A 89 -6.94 6.34 12.05
CA GLU A 89 -7.09 4.99 11.46
C GLU A 89 -5.98 4.65 10.46
N THR A 90 -4.96 5.49 10.34
CA THR A 90 -3.75 5.20 9.57
C THR A 90 -2.53 5.02 10.47
N THR A 91 -1.54 4.30 9.98
CA THR A 91 -0.23 4.19 10.62
C THR A 91 0.87 4.34 9.59
N VAL A 92 1.95 4.98 10.00
CA VAL A 92 3.13 5.17 9.14
C VAL A 92 3.73 3.83 8.77
N LEU A 93 4.18 3.71 7.52
CA LEU A 93 4.94 2.57 7.03
C LEU A 93 6.43 2.85 7.14
N TYR A 94 7.17 1.80 7.49
CA TYR A 94 8.61 1.83 7.53
C TYR A 94 9.19 0.87 6.49
N LYS A 95 10.33 1.24 5.92
CA LYS A 95 11.11 0.35 5.06
C LYS A 95 11.47 -0.92 5.82
N THR A 96 11.51 -2.03 5.12
CA THR A 96 11.86 -3.31 5.72
C THR A 96 13.07 -3.92 5.05
N VAL A 97 13.77 -4.75 5.79
CA VAL A 97 14.79 -5.66 5.29
C VAL A 97 14.28 -7.08 5.45
N GLY A 98 14.33 -7.84 4.37
CA GLY A 98 13.95 -9.24 4.33
C GLY A 98 15.11 -10.14 4.76
N SER A 99 14.83 -11.09 5.65
CA SER A 99 15.77 -12.14 6.01
C SER A 99 15.10 -13.49 5.84
N GLN A 100 15.88 -14.48 5.45
CA GLN A 100 15.39 -15.86 5.34
C GLN A 100 14.79 -16.30 6.67
N CYS A 101 13.59 -16.85 6.65
CA CYS A 101 12.96 -17.38 7.85
C CYS A 101 13.70 -18.60 8.36
N THR A 102 14.29 -18.51 9.54
CA THR A 102 15.06 -19.59 10.17
C THR A 102 14.20 -20.78 10.56
N ASP A 103 12.92 -20.56 10.93
CA ASP A 103 12.03 -21.63 11.37
C ASP A 103 11.65 -22.62 10.25
N CYS A 104 11.59 -22.17 9.02
CA CYS A 104 11.28 -23.03 7.87
C CYS A 104 12.44 -23.11 6.85
N GLY A 105 13.57 -22.49 7.14
CA GLY A 105 14.72 -22.44 6.22
C GLY A 105 14.38 -21.82 4.87
N GLY A 106 13.52 -20.79 4.85
CA GLY A 106 13.09 -20.09 3.64
C GLY A 106 12.00 -20.78 2.83
N LYS A 107 11.52 -21.96 3.23
CA LYS A 107 10.53 -22.75 2.48
C LYS A 107 9.08 -22.27 2.64
N GLY A 108 8.80 -21.43 3.62
CA GLY A 108 7.44 -20.98 3.95
C GLY A 108 6.55 -22.06 4.57
N ARG A 109 6.94 -23.32 4.46
CA ARG A 109 6.19 -24.47 4.93
C ARG A 109 7.13 -25.48 5.57
N TYR A 110 6.60 -26.31 6.48
CA TYR A 110 7.34 -27.41 7.09
C TYR A 110 6.44 -28.61 7.32
N THR A 111 7.05 -29.79 7.35
CA THR A 111 6.35 -31.02 7.71
C THR A 111 6.27 -31.14 9.23
N ALA A 112 5.07 -31.28 9.75
CA ALA A 112 4.89 -31.44 11.20
C ALA A 112 5.57 -32.70 11.70
N ARG A 113 6.31 -32.61 12.81
CA ARG A 113 6.82 -33.81 13.50
C ARG A 113 5.75 -34.39 14.40
N LYS A 114 5.69 -35.71 14.45
CA LYS A 114 4.85 -36.46 15.40
C LYS A 114 5.48 -36.41 16.79
N LYS A 115 4.72 -36.86 17.79
CA LYS A 115 5.22 -36.97 19.20
C LYS A 115 6.43 -37.89 19.35
N ASP A 116 6.57 -38.89 18.49
CA ASP A 116 7.68 -39.84 18.43
C ASP A 116 8.91 -39.28 17.70
N GLY A 117 8.90 -38.01 17.26
CA GLY A 117 9.99 -37.35 16.53
C GLY A 117 10.02 -37.63 15.04
N THR A 118 9.21 -38.56 14.51
CA THR A 118 9.14 -38.84 13.08
C THR A 118 8.40 -37.77 12.31
N LEU A 119 8.71 -37.63 11.00
CA LEU A 119 8.02 -36.70 10.13
C LEU A 119 6.58 -37.17 9.85
N GLY A 120 5.63 -36.32 10.10
CA GLY A 120 4.23 -36.53 9.74
C GLY A 120 4.00 -36.35 8.25
N LYS A 121 2.80 -36.68 7.77
CA LYS A 121 2.37 -36.40 6.37
C LYS A 121 1.81 -34.99 6.18
N ALA A 122 1.47 -34.27 7.27
CA ALA A 122 0.83 -32.99 7.20
C ALA A 122 1.85 -31.86 6.95
N ILE A 123 1.64 -31.13 5.86
CA ILE A 123 2.40 -29.88 5.55
C ILE A 123 1.67 -28.73 6.23
N ARG A 124 2.41 -27.93 7.00
CA ARG A 124 1.90 -26.75 7.70
C ARG A 124 2.57 -25.49 7.17
N VAL A 125 1.80 -24.42 7.09
CA VAL A 125 2.33 -23.08 6.79
C VAL A 125 3.17 -22.62 7.98
N CYS A 126 4.33 -22.05 7.70
CA CYS A 126 5.19 -21.49 8.73
C CYS A 126 4.54 -20.24 9.31
N LYS A 127 4.14 -20.30 10.57
CA LYS A 127 3.48 -19.17 11.25
C LYS A 127 4.36 -17.92 11.34
N PRO A 128 5.66 -18.00 11.69
CA PRO A 128 6.52 -16.82 11.83
C PRO A 128 6.72 -16.01 10.55
N CYS A 129 6.64 -16.62 9.37
CA CYS A 129 6.74 -15.92 8.08
C CYS A 129 5.44 -15.99 7.27
N GLU A 130 4.34 -16.49 7.85
CA GLU A 130 3.03 -16.60 7.22
C GLU A 130 3.05 -17.30 5.84
N GLY A 131 4.02 -18.17 5.64
CA GLY A 131 4.21 -18.90 4.39
C GLY A 131 5.11 -18.21 3.36
N ALA A 132 5.58 -17.00 3.61
CA ALA A 132 6.42 -16.25 2.67
C ALA A 132 7.86 -16.79 2.56
N GLY A 133 8.34 -17.55 3.55
CA GLY A 133 9.74 -17.98 3.63
C GLY A 133 10.72 -16.89 4.06
N VAL A 134 10.28 -15.64 4.07
CA VAL A 134 11.05 -14.45 4.45
C VAL A 134 10.38 -13.75 5.62
N ARG A 135 11.16 -13.20 6.52
CA ARG A 135 10.71 -12.31 7.58
C ARG A 135 11.15 -10.89 7.27
N TYR A 136 10.25 -9.95 7.42
CA TYR A 136 10.51 -8.54 7.18
C TYR A 136 10.68 -7.79 8.50
N THR A 137 11.85 -7.18 8.69
CA THR A 137 12.17 -6.37 9.88
C THR A 137 12.21 -4.90 9.51
N SER A 138 11.55 -4.06 10.31
CA SER A 138 11.55 -2.61 10.10
C SER A 138 12.96 -2.02 10.30
N THR A 139 13.35 -1.13 9.39
CA THR A 139 14.62 -0.38 9.49
C THR A 139 14.48 0.92 10.30
N GLY A 140 13.25 1.30 10.68
CA GLY A 140 12.96 2.60 11.31
C GLY A 140 12.88 3.78 10.31
N GLN A 141 13.25 3.59 9.04
CA GLN A 141 13.10 4.60 8.01
C GLN A 141 11.70 4.57 7.42
N VAL A 142 11.08 5.73 7.24
CA VAL A 142 9.75 5.82 6.63
C VAL A 142 9.82 5.36 5.17
N ALA A 143 8.94 4.43 4.82
CA ALA A 143 8.79 3.91 3.47
C ALA A 143 7.96 4.85 2.60
N GLY A 144 8.06 4.67 1.27
CA GLY A 144 7.25 5.39 0.29
C GLY A 144 7.68 6.82 0.03
N PHE A 145 6.87 7.53 -0.74
CA PHE A 145 7.19 8.89 -1.23
C PHE A 145 6.70 10.01 -0.31
N LYS A 146 6.00 9.70 0.77
CA LYS A 146 5.52 10.67 1.79
C LYS A 146 4.64 11.79 1.21
N LEU A 147 3.90 11.51 0.13
CA LEU A 147 2.98 12.49 -0.41
C LEU A 147 1.87 12.80 0.58
N VAL A 148 1.38 14.03 0.54
CA VAL A 148 0.25 14.47 1.36
C VAL A 148 -0.99 14.56 0.48
N PRO A 149 -2.13 13.94 0.87
CA PRO A 149 -3.36 14.10 0.13
C PRO A 149 -3.75 15.58 0.01
N ARG A 150 -4.06 16.02 -1.20
CA ARG A 150 -4.42 17.41 -1.47
C ARG A 150 -5.74 17.80 -0.78
N ASP A 151 -6.69 16.89 -0.79
CA ASP A 151 -7.94 17.02 -0.04
C ASP A 151 -8.04 15.89 0.99
N PRO A 152 -8.32 16.18 2.27
CA PRO A 152 -8.55 15.16 3.29
C PRO A 152 -9.63 14.13 2.93
N TYR A 153 -10.57 14.50 2.07
CA TYR A 153 -11.63 13.60 1.59
C TYR A 153 -11.19 12.70 0.43
N ASP A 154 -9.93 12.76 -0.04
CA ASP A 154 -9.38 11.89 -1.08
C ASP A 154 -9.03 10.51 -0.52
N VAL A 155 -10.04 9.87 0.05
CA VAL A 155 -9.99 8.51 0.55
C VAL A 155 -10.55 7.51 -0.46
N ALA A 156 -9.99 6.32 -0.48
CA ALA A 156 -10.41 5.17 -1.24
C ALA A 156 -10.76 4.01 -0.29
N SER A 157 -11.30 2.93 -0.82
CA SER A 157 -11.72 1.78 0.00
C SER A 157 -10.60 1.13 0.81
N ALA A 158 -9.36 1.24 0.37
CA ALA A 158 -8.20 0.62 1.01
C ALA A 158 -7.09 1.62 1.38
N GLY A 159 -7.41 2.91 1.48
CA GLY A 159 -6.44 3.95 1.80
C GLY A 159 -6.78 5.28 1.14
N PHE A 160 -5.79 5.96 0.58
CA PHE A 160 -5.98 7.20 -0.16
C PHE A 160 -6.15 6.93 -1.66
N LYS A 161 -6.76 7.88 -2.36
CA LYS A 161 -6.93 7.81 -3.82
C LYS A 161 -5.60 7.84 -4.54
N THR A 162 -5.48 6.97 -5.54
CA THR A 162 -4.33 6.85 -6.43
C THR A 162 -4.76 6.73 -7.90
N ASP A 163 -5.93 7.32 -8.23
CA ASP A 163 -6.35 7.46 -9.61
C ASP A 163 -5.50 8.50 -10.37
N LYS A 164 -5.53 8.39 -11.68
CA LYS A 164 -4.74 9.25 -12.57
C LYS A 164 -4.94 10.73 -12.28
N GLU A 165 -6.19 11.17 -12.15
CA GLU A 165 -6.53 12.57 -11.91
C GLU A 165 -5.95 13.10 -10.59
N THR A 166 -6.06 12.29 -9.53
CA THR A 166 -5.51 12.64 -8.22
C THR A 166 -3.98 12.78 -8.30
N LEU A 167 -3.30 11.82 -8.91
CA LEU A 167 -1.84 11.83 -9.03
C LEU A 167 -1.36 12.99 -9.92
N GLU A 168 -1.97 13.22 -11.07
CA GLU A 168 -1.62 14.34 -11.96
C GLU A 168 -1.77 15.69 -11.25
N SER A 169 -2.85 15.85 -10.47
CA SER A 169 -3.07 17.09 -9.70
C SER A 169 -1.99 17.34 -8.65
N MET A 170 -1.48 16.28 -8.03
CA MET A 170 -0.40 16.35 -7.04
C MET A 170 0.94 16.70 -7.70
N PHE A 171 1.28 16.06 -8.81
CA PHE A 171 2.53 16.34 -9.54
C PHE A 171 2.55 17.74 -10.16
N THR A 172 1.42 18.24 -10.61
CA THR A 172 1.33 19.62 -11.11
C THR A 172 1.59 20.64 -10.00
N SER A 173 1.09 20.38 -8.79
CA SER A 173 1.33 21.21 -7.62
C SER A 173 2.82 21.23 -7.24
N LEU A 174 3.48 20.07 -7.18
CA LEU A 174 4.90 19.97 -6.88
C LEU A 174 5.80 20.71 -7.89
N ARG A 175 5.42 20.70 -9.17
CA ARG A 175 6.15 21.47 -10.21
C ARG A 175 5.95 22.97 -10.08
N GLY A 176 4.79 23.41 -9.56
CA GLY A 176 4.49 24.83 -9.32
C GLY A 176 5.25 25.42 -8.14
N GLU A 177 5.52 24.64 -7.12
CA GLU A 177 6.29 25.06 -5.94
C GLU A 177 7.80 25.09 -6.17
N ALA A 178 8.29 24.44 -7.24
CA ALA A 178 9.71 24.40 -7.61
C ALA A 178 10.15 25.61 -8.49
N ARG A 179 9.31 26.62 -8.69
CA ARG A 179 9.61 27.90 -9.35
C ARG A 179 9.63 29.03 -8.33
#